data_99ec3792d5fe4c7161cc405926f34e65
#
_entry.id   99ec3792d5fe4c7161cc405926f34e65
#
_cell.length_a   1.000
_cell.length_b   1.000
_cell.length_c   1.000
_cell.angle_alpha   90.00
_cell.angle_beta   90.00
_cell.angle_gamma   90.00
#
_symmetry.space_group_name_H-M   'P 1'
#
loop_
_entity.id
_entity.type
_entity.pdbx_description
1 polymer ?
#
loop_
_entity_poly.entity_id
_entity_poly.type
_entity_poly.pdbx_seq_one_letter_code
_entity_poly.pdbx_strand_id
1 'polypeptide(L)'
;GDLEKGRKLARKIRASAPALVLAVGLKAAKAAQLEIVDIPVVYAMVLDPAKYGLTTRNMTGVLLEVPLERQLALIRSVLPHVKRIGTLYDPSKTAGTIEEVKRLMKHNGTDLHSSQNGSEREVPSALRSLLPSVGALWLVPDSTVLSDESLRFILNTSLEEHVPVIGFSKEFARSGALLCLSVNYTEIGRQAGQLTQRLLDGHVSLPLKPVPPDRLELSINLKTAKYLGIEIPKEIESKADELY
;
A
#
# COMPACT_ATOMS: atom_id res chain seq x y z
N GLY A 1 -18.65 0.59 -9.66
CA GLY A 1 -19.14 1.77 -10.36
C GLY A 1 -18.96 1.66 -11.88
N ASP A 2 -19.73 2.39 -12.61
CA ASP A 2 -19.74 2.44 -14.07
C ASP A 2 -19.02 3.72 -14.54
N LEU A 3 -17.96 3.56 -15.34
CA LEU A 3 -17.14 4.69 -15.81
C LEU A 3 -17.94 5.62 -16.74
N GLU A 4 -18.80 5.07 -17.62
CA GLU A 4 -19.60 5.91 -18.54
C GLU A 4 -20.64 6.75 -17.79
N LYS A 5 -21.28 6.18 -16.76
CA LYS A 5 -22.13 6.99 -15.87
C LYS A 5 -21.32 8.04 -15.13
N GLY A 6 -20.10 7.68 -14.68
CA GLY A 6 -19.17 8.62 -14.06
C GLY A 6 -18.83 9.80 -14.97
N ARG A 7 -18.52 9.54 -16.23
CA ARG A 7 -18.22 10.59 -17.23
C ARG A 7 -19.41 11.54 -17.46
N LYS A 8 -20.62 10.97 -17.62
CA LYS A 8 -21.84 11.79 -17.76
C LYS A 8 -22.05 12.72 -16.54
N LEU A 9 -21.78 12.19 -15.32
CA LEU A 9 -21.85 12.99 -14.10
C LEU A 9 -20.76 14.05 -14.04
N ALA A 10 -19.53 13.71 -14.40
CA ALA A 10 -18.40 14.65 -14.43
C ALA A 10 -18.66 15.84 -15.40
N ARG A 11 -19.26 15.60 -16.57
CA ARG A 11 -19.70 16.69 -17.49
C ARG A 11 -20.73 17.62 -16.85
N LYS A 12 -21.72 17.06 -16.13
CA LYS A 12 -22.72 17.88 -15.41
C LYS A 12 -22.08 18.71 -14.30
N ILE A 13 -21.14 18.09 -13.54
CA ILE A 13 -20.38 18.79 -12.50
C ILE A 13 -19.56 19.92 -13.12
N ARG A 14 -18.83 19.67 -14.22
CA ARG A 14 -18.07 20.71 -14.92
C ARG A 14 -18.98 21.86 -15.38
N ALA A 15 -20.15 21.54 -15.94
CA ALA A 15 -21.10 22.53 -16.38
C ALA A 15 -21.66 23.43 -15.26
N SER A 16 -21.65 22.95 -14.00
CA SER A 16 -22.02 23.77 -12.83
C SER A 16 -20.90 24.68 -12.32
N ALA A 17 -19.70 24.61 -12.96
CA ALA A 17 -18.53 25.43 -12.68
C ALA A 17 -18.17 25.51 -11.16
N PRO A 18 -17.99 24.37 -10.45
CA PRO A 18 -17.58 24.40 -9.06
C PRO A 18 -16.14 24.92 -8.92
N ALA A 19 -15.81 25.50 -7.76
CA ALA A 19 -14.45 25.97 -7.49
C ALA A 19 -13.42 24.84 -7.44
N LEU A 20 -13.85 23.61 -7.06
CA LEU A 20 -13.00 22.43 -6.96
C LEU A 20 -13.88 21.17 -6.99
N VAL A 21 -13.32 20.03 -7.41
CA VAL A 21 -13.97 18.71 -7.38
C VAL A 21 -13.16 17.75 -6.51
N LEU A 22 -13.81 17.11 -5.54
CA LEU A 22 -13.24 16.00 -4.78
C LEU A 22 -13.74 14.67 -5.36
N ALA A 23 -12.81 13.86 -5.88
CA ALA A 23 -13.11 12.58 -6.53
C ALA A 23 -12.65 11.42 -5.63
N VAL A 24 -13.61 10.62 -5.12
CA VAL A 24 -13.30 9.49 -4.24
C VAL A 24 -13.32 8.18 -5.01
N GLY A 25 -12.18 7.49 -5.04
CA GLY A 25 -11.95 6.23 -5.73
C GLY A 25 -11.57 6.38 -7.21
N LEU A 26 -10.93 5.32 -7.74
CA LEU A 26 -10.33 5.33 -9.07
C LEU A 26 -11.31 5.71 -10.18
N LYS A 27 -12.53 5.15 -10.19
CA LYS A 27 -13.50 5.41 -11.28
C LYS A 27 -13.98 6.86 -11.29
N ALA A 28 -14.16 7.48 -10.11
CA ALA A 28 -14.51 8.90 -10.00
C ALA A 28 -13.34 9.78 -10.46
N ALA A 29 -12.12 9.48 -10.03
CA ALA A 29 -10.93 10.21 -10.44
C ALA A 29 -10.69 10.12 -11.95
N LYS A 30 -10.87 8.92 -12.54
CA LYS A 30 -10.78 8.74 -14.01
C LYS A 30 -11.85 9.49 -14.76
N ALA A 31 -13.11 9.48 -14.30
CA ALA A 31 -14.19 10.22 -14.91
C ALA A 31 -13.91 11.74 -14.86
N ALA A 32 -13.43 12.24 -13.73
CA ALA A 32 -13.01 13.64 -13.60
C ALA A 32 -11.85 13.98 -14.53
N GLN A 33 -10.81 13.13 -14.61
CA GLN A 33 -9.67 13.32 -15.50
C GLN A 33 -10.09 13.49 -16.97
N LEU A 34 -11.03 12.68 -17.42
CA LEU A 34 -11.47 12.67 -18.82
C LEU A 34 -12.35 13.86 -19.19
N GLU A 35 -13.08 14.42 -18.26
CA GLU A 35 -14.14 15.40 -18.54
C GLU A 35 -13.90 16.79 -17.90
N ILE A 36 -13.00 16.88 -16.90
CA ILE A 36 -12.75 18.10 -16.14
C ILE A 36 -11.28 18.48 -16.28
N VAL A 37 -10.97 19.45 -17.14
CA VAL A 37 -9.60 19.84 -17.48
C VAL A 37 -9.20 21.22 -16.96
N ASP A 38 -10.17 22.03 -16.57
CA ASP A 38 -10.06 23.44 -16.21
C ASP A 38 -10.42 23.76 -14.76
N ILE A 39 -10.96 22.80 -14.02
CA ILE A 39 -11.30 22.92 -12.60
C ILE A 39 -10.31 22.07 -11.79
N PRO A 40 -9.81 22.54 -10.64
CA PRO A 40 -9.00 21.73 -9.72
C PRO A 40 -9.72 20.46 -9.30
N VAL A 41 -8.99 19.34 -9.32
CA VAL A 41 -9.51 18.05 -8.88
C VAL A 41 -8.57 17.48 -7.79
N VAL A 42 -9.11 17.20 -6.63
CA VAL A 42 -8.45 16.42 -5.57
C VAL A 42 -9.01 15.00 -5.60
N TYR A 43 -8.15 14.00 -5.67
CA TYR A 43 -8.60 12.61 -5.54
C TYR A 43 -8.15 12.00 -4.21
N ALA A 44 -8.94 11.04 -3.73
CA ALA A 44 -8.63 10.21 -2.57
C ALA A 44 -9.03 8.75 -2.84
N MET A 45 -8.53 7.80 -2.05
CA MET A 45 -8.83 6.37 -2.18
C MET A 45 -8.47 5.80 -3.56
N VAL A 46 -7.32 6.21 -4.10
CA VAL A 46 -6.77 5.71 -5.36
C VAL A 46 -5.40 5.10 -5.07
N LEU A 47 -5.28 3.80 -5.37
CA LEU A 47 -4.02 3.08 -5.34
C LEU A 47 -3.28 3.34 -6.66
N ASP A 48 -1.99 3.66 -6.60
CA ASP A 48 -1.11 3.95 -7.75
C ASP A 48 -1.74 4.88 -8.79
N PRO A 49 -1.99 6.16 -8.46
CA PRO A 49 -2.62 7.10 -9.39
C PRO A 49 -1.78 7.34 -10.65
N ALA A 50 -0.45 7.16 -10.57
CA ALA A 50 0.44 7.32 -11.71
C ALA A 50 0.20 6.25 -12.79
N LYS A 51 -0.03 5.00 -12.40
CA LYS A 51 -0.39 3.89 -13.29
C LYS A 51 -1.63 4.20 -14.14
N TYR A 52 -2.54 4.98 -13.59
CA TYR A 52 -3.79 5.38 -14.27
C TYR A 52 -3.70 6.76 -14.93
N GLY A 53 -2.51 7.36 -14.94
CA GLY A 53 -2.28 8.67 -15.55
C GLY A 53 -3.00 9.83 -14.84
N LEU A 54 -3.31 9.71 -13.54
CA LEU A 54 -3.95 10.75 -12.73
C LEU A 54 -2.95 11.83 -12.27
N THR A 55 -2.03 12.20 -13.16
CA THR A 55 -0.95 13.17 -12.92
C THR A 55 -1.09 14.42 -13.80
N THR A 56 -2.32 14.77 -14.20
CA THR A 56 -2.60 15.97 -15.00
C THR A 56 -2.40 17.24 -14.18
N ARG A 57 -2.19 18.38 -14.89
CA ARG A 57 -1.85 19.67 -14.25
C ARG A 57 -2.90 20.18 -13.27
N ASN A 58 -4.19 19.83 -13.50
CA ASN A 58 -5.30 20.24 -12.65
C ASN A 58 -5.66 19.21 -11.58
N MET A 59 -4.88 18.14 -11.42
CA MET A 59 -5.17 17.06 -10.48
C MET A 59 -4.04 16.89 -9.46
N THR A 60 -4.44 16.64 -8.21
CA THR A 60 -3.60 16.15 -7.11
C THR A 60 -4.43 15.27 -6.19
N GLY A 61 -3.86 14.72 -5.15
CA GLY A 61 -4.60 13.91 -4.20
C GLY A 61 -3.74 13.37 -3.08
N VAL A 62 -4.35 12.52 -2.25
CA VAL A 62 -3.66 11.78 -1.19
C VAL A 62 -3.45 10.35 -1.66
N LEU A 63 -2.20 9.89 -1.60
CA LEU A 63 -1.82 8.52 -1.97
C LEU A 63 -2.44 7.52 -0.99
N LEU A 64 -2.87 6.38 -1.51
CA LEU A 64 -3.39 5.26 -0.72
C LEU A 64 -2.30 4.17 -0.56
N GLU A 65 -1.07 4.58 -0.39
CA GLU A 65 0.07 3.68 -0.32
C GLU A 65 0.96 4.05 0.86
N VAL A 66 1.43 3.02 1.54
CA VAL A 66 2.47 3.20 2.56
C VAL A 66 3.80 3.41 1.83
N PRO A 67 4.52 4.52 2.08
CA PRO A 67 5.82 4.75 1.45
C PRO A 67 6.77 3.58 1.72
N LEU A 68 7.42 3.09 0.67
CA LEU A 68 8.29 1.91 0.71
C LEU A 68 9.45 2.09 1.72
N GLU A 69 10.01 3.29 1.79
CA GLU A 69 11.08 3.64 2.72
C GLU A 69 10.64 3.46 4.18
N ARG A 70 9.38 3.81 4.51
CA ARG A 70 8.82 3.62 5.87
C ARG A 70 8.63 2.14 6.19
N GLN A 71 8.15 1.34 5.21
CA GLN A 71 8.01 -0.10 5.38
C GLN A 71 9.38 -0.75 5.62
N LEU A 72 10.37 -0.43 4.80
CA LEU A 72 11.73 -0.96 4.93
C LEU A 72 12.43 -0.51 6.22
N ALA A 73 12.22 0.73 6.66
CA ALA A 73 12.73 1.22 7.92
C ALA A 73 12.15 0.43 9.11
N LEU A 74 10.84 0.18 9.11
CA LEU A 74 10.17 -0.62 10.14
C LEU A 74 10.69 -2.06 10.16
N ILE A 75 10.78 -2.70 8.98
CA ILE A 75 11.32 -4.07 8.89
C ILE A 75 12.72 -4.14 9.50
N ARG A 76 13.60 -3.22 9.17
CA ARG A 76 14.97 -3.20 9.72
C ARG A 76 15.01 -2.93 11.21
N SER A 77 14.09 -2.13 11.74
CA SER A 77 14.03 -1.85 13.18
C SER A 77 13.62 -3.07 14.00
N VAL A 78 12.76 -3.94 13.44
CA VAL A 78 12.27 -5.15 14.11
C VAL A 78 13.11 -6.38 13.75
N LEU A 79 13.63 -6.44 12.54
CA LEU A 79 14.38 -7.59 12.01
C LEU A 79 15.79 -7.18 11.51
N PRO A 80 16.66 -6.60 12.37
CA PRO A 80 17.92 -6.00 11.93
C PRO A 80 18.91 -7.01 11.31
N HIS A 81 18.77 -8.29 11.65
CA HIS A 81 19.65 -9.36 11.16
C HIS A 81 19.18 -9.95 9.82
N VAL A 82 17.96 -9.64 9.37
CA VAL A 82 17.41 -10.15 8.12
C VAL A 82 18.04 -9.44 6.94
N LYS A 83 18.77 -10.19 6.12
CA LYS A 83 19.44 -9.70 4.91
C LYS A 83 18.72 -10.07 3.62
N ARG A 84 17.86 -11.09 3.67
CA ARG A 84 17.10 -11.57 2.51
C ARG A 84 15.62 -11.57 2.86
N ILE A 85 14.85 -10.82 2.10
CA ILE A 85 13.40 -10.69 2.23
C ILE A 85 12.76 -11.32 1.00
N GLY A 86 11.79 -12.21 1.23
CA GLY A 86 11.03 -12.87 0.18
C GLY A 86 9.78 -12.08 -0.20
N THR A 87 9.33 -12.22 -1.43
CA THR A 87 8.00 -11.78 -1.86
C THR A 87 7.48 -12.62 -3.01
N LEU A 88 6.16 -12.78 -3.07
CA LEU A 88 5.43 -13.41 -4.17
C LEU A 88 4.68 -12.32 -4.94
N TYR A 89 4.66 -12.39 -6.27
CA TYR A 89 4.00 -11.37 -7.07
C TYR A 89 3.61 -11.86 -8.47
N ASP A 90 2.61 -11.21 -9.05
CA ASP A 90 2.23 -11.37 -10.46
C ASP A 90 2.92 -10.27 -11.29
N PRO A 91 3.81 -10.64 -12.23
CA PRO A 91 4.52 -9.68 -13.08
C PRO A 91 3.59 -8.75 -13.86
N SER A 92 2.40 -9.23 -14.23
CA SER A 92 1.42 -8.41 -14.95
C SER A 92 0.79 -7.30 -14.12
N LYS A 93 0.90 -7.39 -12.77
CA LYS A 93 0.26 -6.47 -11.83
C LYS A 93 1.23 -5.59 -11.08
N THR A 94 2.28 -6.18 -10.50
CA THR A 94 3.14 -5.54 -9.49
C THR A 94 4.63 -5.51 -9.85
N ALA A 95 5.02 -5.85 -11.10
CA ALA A 95 6.43 -5.84 -11.51
C ALA A 95 7.13 -4.50 -11.24
N GLY A 96 6.48 -3.37 -11.53
CA GLY A 96 7.06 -2.05 -11.32
C GLY A 96 7.40 -1.79 -9.84
N THR A 97 6.49 -2.15 -8.93
CA THR A 97 6.70 -2.05 -7.48
C THR A 97 7.86 -2.92 -7.03
N ILE A 98 7.95 -4.16 -7.53
CA ILE A 98 9.03 -5.09 -7.17
C ILE A 98 10.40 -4.57 -7.62
N GLU A 99 10.50 -4.02 -8.82
CA GLU A 99 11.76 -3.45 -9.31
C GLU A 99 12.18 -2.18 -8.53
N GLU A 100 11.24 -1.36 -8.12
CA GLU A 100 11.51 -0.21 -7.25
C GLU A 100 12.02 -0.67 -5.89
N VAL A 101 11.36 -1.65 -5.27
CA VAL A 101 11.76 -2.21 -3.98
C VAL A 101 13.14 -2.87 -4.06
N LYS A 102 13.43 -3.62 -5.10
CA LYS A 102 14.77 -4.20 -5.32
C LYS A 102 15.87 -3.13 -5.31
N ARG A 103 15.63 -2.01 -5.99
CA ARG A 103 16.59 -0.89 -6.01
C ARG A 103 16.79 -0.28 -4.63
N LEU A 104 15.70 -0.02 -3.91
CA LEU A 104 15.74 0.55 -2.56
C LEU A 104 16.41 -0.39 -1.55
N MET A 105 16.09 -1.69 -1.60
CA MET A 105 16.68 -2.68 -0.70
C MET A 105 18.18 -2.86 -0.92
N LYS A 106 18.62 -2.96 -2.18
CA LYS A 106 20.03 -3.09 -2.54
C LYS A 106 20.87 -1.93 -1.99
N HIS A 107 20.35 -0.72 -2.06
CA HIS A 107 21.02 0.47 -1.50
C HIS A 107 21.20 0.39 0.02
N ASN A 108 20.39 -0.41 0.70
CA ASN A 108 20.38 -0.56 2.14
C ASN A 108 20.99 -1.90 2.63
N GLY A 109 21.68 -2.63 1.77
CA GLY A 109 22.35 -3.89 2.11
C GLY A 109 21.39 -5.04 2.43
N THR A 110 20.18 -5.01 1.87
CA THR A 110 19.16 -6.09 1.96
C THR A 110 18.80 -6.53 0.54
N ASP A 111 18.64 -7.83 0.32
CA ASP A 111 18.27 -8.39 -0.97
C ASP A 111 16.79 -8.80 -0.99
N LEU A 112 16.10 -8.49 -2.08
CA LEU A 112 14.74 -8.99 -2.34
C LEU A 112 14.79 -10.24 -3.22
N HIS A 113 14.37 -11.36 -2.65
CA HIS A 113 14.15 -12.61 -3.35
C HIS A 113 12.68 -12.67 -3.78
N SER A 114 12.41 -12.47 -5.06
CA SER A 114 11.05 -12.43 -5.57
C SER A 114 10.70 -13.66 -6.39
N SER A 115 9.55 -14.26 -6.13
CA SER A 115 9.01 -15.38 -6.93
C SER A 115 7.81 -14.89 -7.74
N GLN A 116 7.84 -15.17 -9.04
CA GLN A 116 6.76 -14.81 -9.97
C GLN A 116 5.65 -15.85 -9.93
N ASN A 117 4.40 -15.39 -9.93
CA ASN A 117 3.21 -16.22 -9.87
C ASN A 117 2.18 -15.68 -10.87
N GLY A 118 1.90 -16.43 -11.92
CA GLY A 118 0.88 -16.09 -12.93
C GLY A 118 -0.54 -16.42 -12.48
N SER A 119 -0.69 -17.24 -11.43
CA SER A 119 -1.97 -17.68 -10.90
C SER A 119 -1.88 -17.99 -9.41
N GLU A 120 -3.02 -17.96 -8.73
CA GLU A 120 -3.16 -18.34 -7.32
C GLU A 120 -2.70 -19.80 -7.07
N ARG A 121 -2.91 -20.69 -8.02
CA ARG A 121 -2.54 -22.10 -7.92
C ARG A 121 -1.02 -22.33 -7.78
N GLU A 122 -0.22 -21.38 -8.23
CA GLU A 122 1.24 -21.45 -8.13
C GLU A 122 1.77 -21.01 -6.77
N VAL A 123 0.98 -20.25 -6.00
CA VAL A 123 1.38 -19.68 -4.70
C VAL A 123 1.93 -20.73 -3.74
N PRO A 124 1.28 -21.90 -3.53
CA PRO A 124 1.78 -22.89 -2.57
C PRO A 124 3.18 -23.44 -2.90
N SER A 125 3.44 -23.76 -4.17
CA SER A 125 4.74 -24.29 -4.59
C SER A 125 5.82 -23.21 -4.56
N ALA A 126 5.50 -22.02 -5.02
CA ALA A 126 6.39 -20.87 -5.03
C ALA A 126 6.79 -20.45 -3.61
N LEU A 127 5.83 -20.41 -2.67
CA LEU A 127 6.09 -20.09 -1.28
C LEU A 127 7.06 -21.11 -0.65
N ARG A 128 6.78 -22.41 -0.76
CA ARG A 128 7.65 -23.45 -0.22
C ARG A 128 9.06 -23.41 -0.77
N SER A 129 9.22 -23.05 -2.05
CA SER A 129 10.54 -22.90 -2.66
C SER A 129 11.27 -21.64 -2.19
N LEU A 130 10.54 -20.58 -1.85
CA LEU A 130 11.09 -19.29 -1.46
C LEU A 130 11.53 -19.26 0.02
N LEU A 131 10.69 -19.78 0.93
CA LEU A 131 10.88 -19.66 2.38
C LEU A 131 12.26 -20.12 2.87
N PRO A 132 12.85 -21.25 2.41
CA PRO A 132 14.16 -21.66 2.92
C PRO A 132 15.31 -20.71 2.60
N SER A 133 15.11 -19.78 1.67
CA SER A 133 16.13 -18.84 1.21
C SER A 133 16.05 -17.45 1.84
N VAL A 134 15.02 -17.17 2.65
CA VAL A 134 14.73 -15.82 3.15
C VAL A 134 14.54 -15.79 4.66
N GLY A 135 14.81 -14.64 5.27
CA GLY A 135 14.63 -14.45 6.72
C GLY A 135 13.32 -13.73 7.08
N ALA A 136 12.57 -13.23 6.11
CA ALA A 136 11.25 -12.66 6.27
C ALA A 136 10.49 -12.71 4.95
N LEU A 137 9.18 -12.75 5.01
CA LEU A 137 8.29 -12.63 3.84
C LEU A 137 7.57 -11.29 3.90
N TRP A 138 7.66 -10.52 2.81
CA TRP A 138 6.97 -9.24 2.68
C TRP A 138 5.85 -9.36 1.65
N LEU A 139 4.61 -9.08 2.08
CA LEU A 139 3.42 -9.11 1.24
C LEU A 139 3.22 -7.76 0.55
N VAL A 140 3.01 -7.82 -0.76
CA VAL A 140 2.61 -6.68 -1.58
C VAL A 140 1.12 -6.79 -1.94
N PRO A 141 0.43 -5.66 -2.19
CA PRO A 141 -0.96 -5.69 -2.65
C PRO A 141 -1.07 -6.28 -4.07
N ASP A 142 -1.19 -7.59 -4.16
CA ASP A 142 -1.30 -8.35 -5.41
C ASP A 142 -2.48 -9.30 -5.37
N SER A 143 -3.49 -9.03 -6.20
CA SER A 143 -4.75 -9.80 -6.20
C SER A 143 -4.65 -11.20 -6.83
N THR A 144 -3.54 -11.55 -7.48
CA THR A 144 -3.26 -12.93 -7.92
C THR A 144 -2.72 -13.77 -6.77
N VAL A 145 -1.89 -13.15 -5.92
CA VAL A 145 -1.21 -13.82 -4.81
C VAL A 145 -2.11 -13.87 -3.56
N LEU A 146 -2.87 -12.80 -3.31
CA LEU A 146 -3.61 -12.61 -2.05
C LEU A 146 -5.11 -12.76 -2.24
N SER A 147 -5.59 -13.99 -2.17
CA SER A 147 -6.98 -14.35 -1.86
C SER A 147 -7.11 -14.70 -0.38
N ASP A 148 -8.33 -14.88 0.13
CA ASP A 148 -8.56 -15.31 1.50
C ASP A 148 -7.96 -16.70 1.80
N GLU A 149 -7.94 -17.59 0.80
CA GLU A 149 -7.38 -18.93 0.91
C GLU A 149 -5.85 -18.91 0.88
N SER A 150 -5.28 -18.24 -0.12
CA SER A 150 -3.82 -18.15 -0.25
C SER A 150 -3.19 -17.39 0.92
N LEU A 151 -3.83 -16.34 1.43
CA LEU A 151 -3.35 -15.62 2.61
C LEU A 151 -3.22 -16.53 3.83
N ARG A 152 -4.26 -17.31 4.13
CA ARG A 152 -4.21 -18.28 5.24
C ARG A 152 -3.10 -19.31 5.05
N PHE A 153 -2.95 -19.82 3.84
CA PHE A 153 -1.88 -20.75 3.52
C PHE A 153 -0.50 -20.10 3.72
N ILE A 154 -0.30 -18.88 3.21
CA ILE A 154 0.96 -18.12 3.34
C ILE A 154 1.29 -17.92 4.82
N LEU A 155 0.36 -17.43 5.63
CA LEU A 155 0.60 -17.15 7.05
C LEU A 155 0.93 -18.42 7.84
N ASN A 156 0.18 -19.51 7.65
CA ASN A 156 0.42 -20.76 8.36
C ASN A 156 1.74 -21.40 7.96
N THR A 157 2.00 -21.55 6.65
CA THR A 157 3.23 -22.17 6.17
C THR A 157 4.47 -21.34 6.56
N SER A 158 4.39 -20.01 6.48
CA SER A 158 5.51 -19.16 6.91
C SER A 158 5.77 -19.27 8.42
N LEU A 159 4.71 -19.39 9.22
CA LEU A 159 4.83 -19.58 10.68
C LEU A 159 5.47 -20.92 11.02
N GLU A 160 5.06 -22.01 10.35
CA GLU A 160 5.66 -23.35 10.48
C GLU A 160 7.15 -23.38 10.14
N GLU A 161 7.54 -22.65 9.08
CA GLU A 161 8.91 -22.50 8.63
C GLU A 161 9.71 -21.43 9.42
N HIS A 162 9.13 -20.85 10.49
CA HIS A 162 9.73 -19.80 11.32
C HIS A 162 10.14 -18.54 10.53
N VAL A 163 9.44 -18.22 9.46
CA VAL A 163 9.67 -17.01 8.65
C VAL A 163 8.60 -15.97 8.99
N PRO A 164 8.97 -14.82 9.61
CA PRO A 164 8.02 -13.74 9.91
C PRO A 164 7.43 -13.15 8.64
N VAL A 165 6.13 -12.87 8.67
CA VAL A 165 5.40 -12.22 7.58
C VAL A 165 5.16 -10.76 7.91
N ILE A 166 5.49 -9.87 6.96
CA ILE A 166 5.20 -8.45 7.01
C ILE A 166 4.05 -8.15 6.04
N GLY A 167 2.98 -7.53 6.54
CA GLY A 167 1.79 -7.22 5.77
C GLY A 167 1.52 -5.72 5.67
N PHE A 168 0.40 -5.39 5.03
CA PHE A 168 -0.04 -4.01 4.79
C PHE A 168 -1.47 -3.75 5.28
N SER A 169 -2.05 -4.66 6.05
CA SER A 169 -3.40 -4.55 6.62
C SER A 169 -3.39 -5.09 8.06
N LYS A 170 -4.10 -4.43 8.97
CA LYS A 170 -4.23 -4.88 10.35
C LYS A 170 -4.89 -6.25 10.49
N GLU A 171 -5.77 -6.60 9.54
CA GLU A 171 -6.38 -7.92 9.47
C GLU A 171 -5.33 -9.02 9.27
N PHE A 172 -4.25 -8.74 8.54
CA PHE A 172 -3.14 -9.69 8.37
C PHE A 172 -2.37 -9.88 9.67
N ALA A 173 -2.10 -8.80 10.42
CA ALA A 173 -1.50 -8.90 11.75
C ALA A 173 -2.38 -9.71 12.69
N ARG A 174 -3.69 -9.46 12.72
CA ARG A 174 -4.66 -10.22 13.49
C ARG A 174 -4.66 -11.71 13.12
N SER A 175 -4.43 -12.02 11.85
CA SER A 175 -4.43 -13.40 11.31
C SER A 175 -3.08 -14.11 11.45
N GLY A 176 -2.04 -13.46 11.97
CA GLY A 176 -0.73 -14.11 12.24
C GLY A 176 0.48 -13.47 11.56
N ALA A 177 0.34 -12.42 10.73
CA ALA A 177 1.50 -11.67 10.27
C ALA A 177 2.18 -10.98 11.47
N LEU A 178 3.51 -10.94 11.50
CA LEU A 178 4.29 -10.39 12.61
C LEU A 178 3.98 -8.91 12.82
N LEU A 179 4.02 -8.14 11.75
CA LEU A 179 3.73 -6.71 11.77
C LEU A 179 3.13 -6.25 10.44
N CYS A 180 2.31 -5.22 10.53
CA CYS A 180 1.69 -4.59 9.37
C CYS A 180 1.73 -3.09 9.52
N LEU A 181 2.10 -2.41 8.43
CA LEU A 181 2.00 -0.97 8.32
C LEU A 181 0.92 -0.65 7.29
N SER A 182 -0.14 0.02 7.73
CA SER A 182 -1.32 0.28 6.90
C SER A 182 -1.69 1.76 6.88
N VAL A 183 -2.52 2.14 5.93
CA VAL A 183 -3.12 3.47 5.87
C VAL A 183 -4.40 3.49 6.70
N ASN A 184 -4.67 4.62 7.36
CA ASN A 184 -5.96 4.87 7.98
C ASN A 184 -6.87 5.58 6.97
N TYR A 185 -7.94 4.94 6.54
CA TYR A 185 -8.86 5.49 5.53
C TYR A 185 -9.55 6.78 5.99
N THR A 186 -9.86 6.91 7.28
CA THR A 186 -10.44 8.13 7.86
C THR A 186 -9.44 9.28 7.77
N GLU A 187 -8.18 9.03 8.10
CA GLU A 187 -7.12 10.02 8.00
C GLU A 187 -6.82 10.44 6.56
N ILE A 188 -6.87 9.49 5.60
CA ILE A 188 -6.79 9.81 4.17
C ILE A 188 -7.92 10.77 3.76
N GLY A 189 -9.15 10.50 4.23
CA GLY A 189 -10.30 11.39 3.99
C GLY A 189 -10.11 12.76 4.60
N ARG A 190 -9.65 12.84 5.86
CA ARG A 190 -9.36 14.09 6.57
C ARG A 190 -8.26 14.90 5.84
N GLN A 191 -7.17 14.24 5.47
CA GLN A 191 -6.05 14.86 4.74
C GLN A 191 -6.48 15.38 3.36
N ALA A 192 -7.32 14.62 2.64
CA ALA A 192 -7.88 15.05 1.36
C ALA A 192 -8.78 16.29 1.53
N GLY A 193 -9.59 16.34 2.58
CA GLY A 193 -10.39 17.53 2.94
C GLY A 193 -9.52 18.74 3.22
N GLN A 194 -8.45 18.58 4.00
CA GLN A 194 -7.49 19.65 4.31
C GLN A 194 -6.76 20.14 3.05
N LEU A 195 -6.35 19.22 2.17
CA LEU A 195 -5.73 19.58 0.88
C LEU A 195 -6.69 20.39 0.01
N THR A 196 -7.96 19.95 -0.02
CA THR A 196 -9.05 20.67 -0.72
C THR A 196 -9.20 22.09 -0.18
N GLN A 197 -9.28 22.26 1.14
CA GLN A 197 -9.41 23.56 1.77
C GLN A 197 -8.22 24.49 1.45
N ARG A 198 -7.00 23.98 1.53
CA ARG A 198 -5.77 24.73 1.22
C ARG A 198 -5.72 25.21 -0.23
N LEU A 199 -6.25 24.42 -1.17
CA LEU A 199 -6.38 24.82 -2.57
C LEU A 199 -7.44 25.92 -2.74
N LEU A 200 -8.59 25.81 -2.07
CA LEU A 200 -9.67 26.83 -2.12
C LEU A 200 -9.23 28.15 -1.52
N ASP A 201 -8.46 28.10 -0.40
CA ASP A 201 -7.95 29.30 0.29
C ASP A 201 -6.72 29.92 -0.42
N GLY A 202 -6.23 29.31 -1.50
CA GLY A 202 -5.05 29.78 -2.23
C GLY A 202 -3.71 29.56 -1.51
N HIS A 203 -3.68 28.80 -0.42
CA HIS A 203 -2.45 28.47 0.30
C HIS A 203 -1.52 27.52 -0.48
N VAL A 204 -2.05 26.76 -1.42
CA VAL A 204 -1.32 25.96 -2.40
C VAL A 204 -1.95 26.10 -3.77
N SER A 205 -1.19 25.85 -4.81
CA SER A 205 -1.67 25.93 -6.20
C SER A 205 -1.28 24.69 -6.99
N LEU A 206 -2.04 24.39 -8.02
CA LEU A 206 -1.69 23.36 -9.01
C LEU A 206 -0.73 23.93 -10.08
N PRO A 207 0.15 23.11 -10.65
CA PRO A 207 0.29 21.69 -10.42
C PRO A 207 0.97 21.33 -9.08
N LEU A 208 0.41 20.37 -8.38
CA LEU A 208 0.94 19.84 -7.11
C LEU A 208 1.05 18.32 -7.20
N LYS A 209 2.21 17.77 -6.79
CA LYS A 209 2.36 16.32 -6.70
C LYS A 209 1.40 15.75 -5.66
N PRO A 210 0.88 14.52 -5.86
CA PRO A 210 0.14 13.83 -4.81
C PRO A 210 0.96 13.72 -3.53
N VAL A 211 0.28 13.82 -2.39
CA VAL A 211 0.94 13.79 -1.08
C VAL A 211 0.81 12.39 -0.46
N PRO A 212 1.85 11.89 0.22
CA PRO A 212 1.75 10.63 0.95
C PRO A 212 0.80 10.76 2.14
N PRO A 213 0.34 9.63 2.74
CA PRO A 213 -0.40 9.63 3.98
C PRO A 213 0.41 10.26 5.11
N ASP A 214 -0.19 11.20 5.85
CA ASP A 214 0.42 11.84 7.01
C ASP A 214 0.56 10.84 8.16
N ARG A 215 -0.46 10.02 8.37
CA ARG A 215 -0.52 9.01 9.42
C ARG A 215 -0.66 7.60 8.84
N LEU A 216 0.16 6.71 9.37
CA LEU A 216 0.10 5.27 9.14
C LEU A 216 -0.28 4.58 10.44
N GLU A 217 -0.91 3.42 10.35
CA GLU A 217 -1.26 2.55 11.47
C GLU A 217 -0.29 1.36 11.53
N LEU A 218 0.31 1.17 12.68
CA LEU A 218 1.18 0.03 12.97
C LEU A 218 0.42 -1.00 13.80
N SER A 219 0.33 -2.21 13.27
CA SER A 219 -0.23 -3.36 13.97
C SER A 219 0.85 -4.43 14.16
N ILE A 220 0.94 -4.98 15.37
CA ILE A 220 1.95 -6.00 15.75
C ILE A 220 1.25 -7.21 16.36
N ASN A 221 1.63 -8.41 15.94
CA ASN A 221 1.19 -9.64 16.57
C ASN A 221 2.26 -10.15 17.55
N LEU A 222 2.07 -9.85 18.85
CA LEU A 222 2.98 -10.26 19.90
C LEU A 222 3.00 -11.79 20.13
N LYS A 223 1.90 -12.49 19.82
CA LYS A 223 1.85 -13.95 19.89
C LYS A 223 2.75 -14.56 18.83
N THR A 224 2.68 -14.03 17.61
CA THR A 224 3.57 -14.43 16.51
C THR A 224 5.03 -14.08 16.82
N ALA A 225 5.29 -12.89 17.35
CA ALA A 225 6.63 -12.48 17.78
C ALA A 225 7.20 -13.46 18.81
N LYS A 226 6.42 -13.79 19.85
CA LYS A 226 6.80 -14.75 20.88
C LYS A 226 7.06 -16.16 20.33
N TYR A 227 6.19 -16.63 19.43
CA TYR A 227 6.34 -17.96 18.81
C TYR A 227 7.62 -18.06 17.98
N LEU A 228 7.94 -17.00 17.23
CA LEU A 228 9.14 -16.92 16.39
C LEU A 228 10.42 -16.57 17.17
N GLY A 229 10.33 -16.27 18.47
CA GLY A 229 11.47 -15.82 19.27
C GLY A 229 12.00 -14.45 18.87
N ILE A 230 11.13 -13.58 18.31
CA ILE A 230 11.47 -12.24 17.86
C ILE A 230 11.14 -11.25 18.97
N GLU A 231 12.14 -10.52 19.44
CA GLU A 231 11.96 -9.43 20.39
C GLU A 231 11.57 -8.15 19.66
N ILE A 232 10.40 -7.60 19.98
CA ILE A 232 9.95 -6.31 19.43
C ILE A 232 10.56 -5.19 20.31
N PRO A 233 11.32 -4.24 19.71
CA PRO A 233 11.86 -3.12 20.48
C PRO A 233 10.72 -2.34 21.16
N LYS A 234 10.87 -2.00 22.43
CA LYS A 234 9.86 -1.28 23.23
C LYS A 234 9.43 0.03 22.58
N GLU A 235 10.37 0.71 21.92
CA GLU A 235 10.07 1.94 21.17
C GLU A 235 9.11 1.70 19.99
N ILE A 236 9.20 0.55 19.34
CA ILE A 236 8.29 0.17 18.25
C ILE A 236 6.96 -0.30 18.81
N GLU A 237 6.98 -1.13 19.85
CA GLU A 237 5.77 -1.62 20.53
C GLU A 237 4.91 -0.46 21.05
N SER A 238 5.53 0.55 21.67
CA SER A 238 4.81 1.73 22.20
C SER A 238 4.18 2.63 21.12
N LYS A 239 4.60 2.49 19.86
CA LYS A 239 4.04 3.22 18.71
C LYS A 239 2.97 2.42 17.98
N ALA A 240 2.71 1.17 18.38
CA ALA A 240 1.70 0.34 17.76
C ALA A 240 0.29 0.87 18.07
N ASP A 241 -0.52 0.99 17.03
CA ASP A 241 -1.95 1.33 17.16
C ASP A 241 -2.76 0.09 17.60
N GLU A 242 -2.31 -1.11 17.21
CA GLU A 242 -2.97 -2.39 17.55
C GLU A 242 -1.94 -3.45 17.95
N LEU A 243 -2.21 -4.16 19.05
CA LEU A 243 -1.42 -5.30 19.52
C LEU A 243 -2.30 -6.56 19.60
N TYR A 244 -1.85 -7.70 19.07
CA TYR A 244 -2.58 -8.97 19.03
C TYR A 244 -1.86 -10.08 19.80
#